data_e79b55d3552941138c4f4c4e35f8b46c
#
_entry.id   e79b55d3552941138c4f4c4e35f8b46c
#
_cell.length_a   1.000
_cell.length_b   1.000
_cell.length_c   1.000
_cell.angle_alpha   90.00
_cell.angle_beta   90.00
_cell.angle_gamma   90.00
#
_symmetry.space_group_name_H-M   'P 1'
#
loop_
_entity.id
_entity.type
_entity.pdbx_description
1 polymer ?
#
loop_
_entity_poly.entity_id
_entity_poly.type
_entity_poly.pdbx_seq_one_letter_code
_entity_poly.pdbx_strand_id
1 'polypeptide(L)'
;MRVSSELKSQVFSKYIISELLVRLDRTRWMQNYNVHDLYIEVWAVGIWVKQAGVISYKDLAEILREEAINKAEQLPVDKVAAGWLVKSRQCGDRYLVKFNKIDGWSCCCLRYQCWRKRLANEMPQLYKALGNKVFCHHIAAAYSSTLSASGATRV
;
A
#
# COMPACT_ATOMS: atom_id res chain seq x y z
N MET A 1 -16.36 -11.43 -5.58
CA MET A 1 -16.59 -10.00 -5.89
C MET A 1 -15.47 -9.52 -6.79
N ARG A 2 -15.78 -9.03 -7.98
CA ARG A 2 -14.78 -8.50 -8.92
C ARG A 2 -14.33 -7.13 -8.46
N VAL A 3 -13.02 -6.91 -8.49
CA VAL A 3 -12.45 -5.60 -8.18
C VAL A 3 -12.62 -4.69 -9.39
N SER A 4 -13.12 -3.47 -9.20
CA SER A 4 -13.20 -2.49 -10.28
C SER A 4 -11.81 -2.21 -10.86
N SER A 5 -11.72 -1.94 -12.17
CA SER A 5 -10.44 -1.63 -12.83
C SER A 5 -9.76 -0.41 -12.21
N GLU A 6 -10.56 0.54 -11.76
CA GLU A 6 -10.11 1.79 -11.15
C GLU A 6 -9.54 1.58 -9.74
N LEU A 7 -10.17 0.73 -8.94
CA LEU A 7 -9.65 0.36 -7.63
C LEU A 7 -8.35 -0.46 -7.75
N LYS A 8 -8.27 -1.36 -8.73
CA LYS A 8 -7.04 -2.11 -9.04
C LYS A 8 -5.88 -1.18 -9.35
N SER A 9 -6.10 -0.11 -10.10
CA SER A 9 -5.04 0.84 -10.44
C SER A 9 -4.56 1.70 -9.27
N GLN A 10 -5.38 1.88 -8.25
CA GLN A 10 -5.07 2.77 -7.12
C GLN A 10 -4.53 2.04 -5.89
N VAL A 11 -5.07 0.86 -5.58
CA VAL A 11 -4.71 0.09 -4.39
C VAL A 11 -3.69 -0.98 -4.72
N PHE A 12 -4.00 -1.79 -5.71
CA PHE A 12 -3.11 -2.81 -6.23
C PHE A 12 -3.36 -2.99 -7.73
N SER A 13 -2.31 -3.27 -8.45
CA SER A 13 -2.36 -3.60 -9.87
C SER A 13 -2.13 -5.10 -10.07
N LYS A 14 -2.45 -5.60 -11.25
CA LYS A 14 -2.06 -6.95 -11.65
C LYS A 14 -0.54 -7.14 -11.58
N TYR A 15 0.21 -6.07 -11.82
CA TYR A 15 1.66 -6.06 -11.69
C TYR A 15 2.12 -6.31 -10.24
N ILE A 16 1.54 -5.61 -9.26
CA ILE A 16 1.84 -5.83 -7.83
C ILE A 16 1.50 -7.27 -7.42
N ILE A 17 0.36 -7.79 -7.87
CA ILE A 17 -0.01 -9.18 -7.60
C ILE A 17 1.00 -10.16 -8.24
N SER A 18 1.44 -9.89 -9.45
CA SER A 18 2.47 -10.69 -10.14
C SER A 18 3.79 -10.71 -9.36
N GLU A 19 4.28 -9.56 -8.90
CA GLU A 19 5.48 -9.49 -8.06
C GLU A 19 5.31 -10.26 -6.74
N LEU A 20 4.13 -10.16 -6.12
CA LEU A 20 3.84 -10.90 -4.91
C LEU A 20 3.84 -12.42 -5.14
N LEU A 21 3.31 -12.88 -6.26
CA LEU A 21 3.35 -14.29 -6.64
C LEU A 21 4.79 -14.79 -6.85
N VAL A 22 5.66 -13.97 -7.41
CA VAL A 22 7.10 -14.29 -7.52
C VAL A 22 7.72 -14.47 -6.15
N ARG A 23 7.49 -13.54 -5.23
CA ARG A 23 8.03 -13.62 -3.86
C ARG A 23 7.52 -14.83 -3.08
N LEU A 24 6.27 -15.23 -3.31
CA LEU A 24 5.66 -16.41 -2.66
C LEU A 24 6.02 -17.73 -3.34
N ASP A 25 6.89 -17.71 -4.35
CA ASP A 25 7.27 -18.87 -5.18
C ASP A 25 6.06 -19.61 -5.78
N ARG A 26 5.05 -18.84 -6.18
CA ARG A 26 3.80 -19.34 -6.78
C ARG A 26 3.74 -19.19 -8.30
N THR A 27 4.88 -18.99 -8.94
CA THR A 27 4.97 -18.77 -10.40
C THR A 27 5.08 -20.05 -11.22
N ARG A 28 5.18 -21.23 -10.58
CA ARG A 28 5.31 -22.53 -11.27
C ARG A 28 4.24 -22.78 -12.34
N TRP A 29 3.05 -22.21 -12.14
CA TRP A 29 1.90 -22.33 -13.05
C TRP A 29 1.79 -21.20 -14.06
N MET A 30 2.75 -20.25 -14.04
CA MET A 30 2.70 -19.00 -14.80
C MET A 30 3.68 -18.96 -15.96
N GLN A 31 4.31 -20.07 -16.36
CA GLN A 31 5.36 -20.10 -17.38
C GLN A 31 4.96 -19.53 -18.75
N ASN A 32 3.65 -19.46 -19.05
CA ASN A 32 3.10 -18.89 -20.28
C ASN A 32 2.09 -17.76 -20.00
N TYR A 33 2.29 -17.03 -18.89
CA TYR A 33 1.25 -16.19 -18.35
C TYR A 33 1.53 -14.70 -18.57
N ASN A 34 0.57 -13.99 -19.16
CA ASN A 34 0.61 -12.54 -19.26
C ASN A 34 -0.04 -11.92 -18.00
N VAL A 35 0.64 -10.95 -17.38
CA VAL A 35 0.14 -10.21 -16.21
C VAL A 35 -1.29 -9.66 -16.46
N HIS A 36 -1.59 -9.28 -17.69
CA HIS A 36 -2.91 -8.73 -18.06
C HIS A 36 -4.04 -9.77 -17.97
N ASP A 37 -3.73 -11.05 -18.02
CA ASP A 37 -4.71 -12.15 -17.99
C ASP A 37 -5.03 -12.65 -16.59
N LEU A 38 -4.44 -12.07 -15.52
CA LEU A 38 -4.74 -12.40 -14.13
C LEU A 38 -6.22 -12.19 -13.82
N TYR A 39 -6.87 -13.28 -13.40
CA TYR A 39 -8.21 -13.19 -12.85
C TYR A 39 -8.13 -13.11 -11.33
N ILE A 40 -8.61 -11.99 -10.78
CA ILE A 40 -8.46 -11.64 -9.37
C ILE A 40 -9.84 -11.39 -8.76
N GLU A 41 -10.11 -12.03 -7.64
CA GLU A 41 -11.28 -11.77 -6.80
C GLU A 41 -10.84 -11.38 -5.38
N VAL A 42 -11.64 -10.53 -4.74
CA VAL A 42 -11.43 -10.17 -3.33
C VAL A 42 -12.33 -11.03 -2.47
N TRP A 43 -11.72 -11.81 -1.58
CA TRP A 43 -12.40 -12.67 -0.63
C TRP A 43 -12.25 -12.14 0.79
N ALA A 44 -13.03 -12.65 1.73
CA ALA A 44 -12.95 -12.24 3.13
C ALA A 44 -11.57 -12.51 3.78
N VAL A 45 -10.89 -13.54 3.33
CA VAL A 45 -9.59 -13.99 3.90
C VAL A 45 -8.37 -13.51 3.11
N GLY A 46 -8.56 -12.94 1.93
CA GLY A 46 -7.45 -12.52 1.06
C GLY A 46 -7.89 -12.27 -0.37
N ILE A 47 -6.93 -12.16 -1.26
CA ILE A 47 -7.14 -12.02 -2.70
C ILE A 47 -6.99 -13.39 -3.33
N TRP A 48 -8.03 -13.85 -4.02
CA TRP A 48 -7.96 -15.08 -4.78
C TRP A 48 -7.52 -14.77 -6.22
N VAL A 49 -6.48 -15.46 -6.65
CA VAL A 49 -5.98 -15.45 -8.03
C VAL A 49 -6.23 -16.81 -8.62
N LYS A 50 -7.00 -16.89 -9.70
CA LYS A 50 -7.43 -18.16 -10.32
C LYS A 50 -6.27 -19.12 -10.56
N GLN A 51 -5.12 -18.59 -10.97
CA GLN A 51 -3.95 -19.39 -11.36
C GLN A 51 -3.02 -19.75 -10.18
N ALA A 52 -3.17 -19.09 -9.03
CA ALA A 52 -2.19 -19.16 -7.95
C ALA A 52 -2.78 -19.38 -6.54
N GLY A 53 -4.11 -19.36 -6.43
CA GLY A 53 -4.80 -19.53 -5.13
C GLY A 53 -4.94 -18.22 -4.33
N VAL A 54 -5.10 -18.35 -3.02
CA VAL A 54 -5.34 -17.21 -2.12
C VAL A 54 -4.03 -16.56 -1.68
N ILE A 55 -3.97 -15.24 -1.78
CA ILE A 55 -2.92 -14.39 -1.23
C ILE A 55 -3.48 -13.68 0.01
N SER A 56 -2.77 -13.76 1.13
CA SER A 56 -3.22 -13.12 2.36
C SER A 56 -3.19 -11.59 2.26
N TYR A 57 -4.09 -10.91 2.98
CA TYR A 57 -4.04 -9.44 3.08
C TYR A 57 -2.78 -8.93 3.77
N LYS A 58 -2.16 -9.76 4.63
CA LYS A 58 -0.86 -9.44 5.24
C LYS A 58 0.23 -9.31 4.19
N ASP A 59 0.35 -10.30 3.31
CA ASP A 59 1.36 -10.29 2.24
C ASP A 59 1.13 -9.14 1.26
N LEU A 60 -0.14 -8.88 0.90
CA LEU A 60 -0.48 -7.74 0.06
C LEU A 60 -0.11 -6.39 0.72
N ALA A 61 -0.43 -6.22 1.99
CA ALA A 61 -0.12 -4.98 2.72
C ALA A 61 1.39 -4.75 2.82
N GLU A 62 2.17 -5.81 2.95
CA GLU A 62 3.63 -5.75 3.03
C GLU A 62 4.24 -5.25 1.72
N ILE A 63 3.85 -5.83 0.58
CA ILE A 63 4.37 -5.38 -0.72
C ILE A 63 3.94 -3.95 -1.05
N LEU A 64 2.70 -3.56 -0.72
CA LEU A 64 2.23 -2.19 -0.93
C LEU A 64 3.00 -1.18 -0.08
N ARG A 65 3.36 -1.56 1.14
CA ARG A 65 4.20 -0.74 2.02
C ARG A 65 5.60 -0.58 1.47
N GLU A 66 6.23 -1.65 1.04
CA GLU A 66 7.58 -1.61 0.45
C GLU A 66 7.61 -0.75 -0.82
N GLU A 67 6.63 -0.89 -1.69
CA GLU A 67 6.49 -0.05 -2.87
C GLU A 67 6.34 1.44 -2.49
N ALA A 68 5.55 1.74 -1.47
CA ALA A 68 5.39 3.10 -0.97
C ALA A 68 6.70 3.65 -0.39
N ILE A 69 7.48 2.83 0.34
CA ILE A 69 8.80 3.20 0.87
C ILE A 69 9.76 3.49 -0.28
N ASN A 70 9.82 2.65 -1.30
CA ASN A 70 10.70 2.87 -2.45
C ASN A 70 10.35 4.18 -3.20
N LYS A 71 9.06 4.49 -3.34
CA LYS A 71 8.62 5.76 -3.92
C LYS A 71 8.87 6.97 -3.03
N ALA A 72 9.04 6.75 -1.72
CA ALA A 72 9.27 7.80 -0.73
C ALA A 72 10.74 8.16 -0.57
N GLU A 73 11.68 7.42 -1.19
CA GLU A 73 13.10 7.71 -1.10
C GLU A 73 13.40 9.20 -1.40
N GLN A 74 14.18 9.81 -0.50
CA GLN A 74 14.62 11.21 -0.60
C GLN A 74 13.51 12.28 -0.45
N LEU A 75 12.31 11.96 0.00
CA LEU A 75 11.34 13.01 0.34
C LEU A 75 11.78 13.72 1.64
N PRO A 76 11.89 15.07 1.64
CA PRO A 76 12.20 15.81 2.86
C PRO A 76 11.08 15.64 3.90
N VAL A 77 11.45 15.31 5.13
CA VAL A 77 10.54 15.11 6.26
C VAL A 77 10.96 15.96 7.43
N ASP A 78 10.08 16.83 7.88
CA ASP A 78 10.27 17.68 9.06
C ASP A 78 9.34 17.20 10.19
N LYS A 79 9.91 16.85 11.34
CA LYS A 79 9.10 16.50 12.51
C LYS A 79 8.55 17.77 13.15
N VAL A 80 7.24 17.81 13.38
CA VAL A 80 6.53 18.91 14.03
C VAL A 80 5.70 18.41 15.21
N ALA A 81 5.19 19.32 16.05
CA ALA A 81 4.39 18.94 17.21
C ALA A 81 3.15 18.09 16.86
N ALA A 82 2.52 18.37 15.70
CA ALA A 82 1.32 17.66 15.25
C ALA A 82 1.60 16.36 14.46
N GLY A 83 2.88 16.01 14.18
CA GLY A 83 3.25 14.85 13.38
C GLY A 83 4.49 15.09 12.52
N TRP A 84 4.38 14.86 11.23
CA TRP A 84 5.46 15.04 10.25
C TRP A 84 4.96 15.82 9.05
N LEU A 85 5.71 16.85 8.64
CA LEU A 85 5.48 17.53 7.37
C LEU A 85 6.37 16.92 6.31
N VAL A 86 5.76 16.39 5.25
CA VAL A 86 6.47 15.77 4.14
C VAL A 86 6.28 16.60 2.88
N LYS A 87 7.38 17.01 2.25
CA LYS A 87 7.35 17.84 1.04
C LYS A 87 7.12 16.96 -0.19
N SER A 88 6.14 17.33 -1.02
CA SER A 88 5.89 16.66 -2.30
C SER A 88 6.98 17.06 -3.33
N ARG A 89 7.37 16.10 -4.19
CA ARG A 89 8.28 16.38 -5.31
C ARG A 89 7.60 17.16 -6.44
N GLN A 90 6.31 16.94 -6.65
CA GLN A 90 5.61 17.41 -7.84
C GLN A 90 5.17 18.87 -7.74
N CYS A 91 4.66 19.29 -6.58
CA CYS A 91 4.09 20.63 -6.42
C CYS A 91 4.78 21.47 -5.34
N GLY A 92 5.75 20.92 -4.63
CA GLY A 92 6.40 21.62 -3.51
C GLY A 92 5.53 21.77 -2.26
N ASP A 93 4.28 21.31 -2.30
CA ASP A 93 3.36 21.34 -1.17
C ASP A 93 3.87 20.45 -0.03
N ARG A 94 3.47 20.80 1.19
CA ARG A 94 3.77 20.02 2.39
C ARG A 94 2.51 19.34 2.87
N TYR A 95 2.61 18.05 3.13
CA TYR A 95 1.50 17.24 3.63
C TYR A 95 1.76 16.81 5.06
N LEU A 96 0.75 17.02 5.93
CA LEU A 96 0.81 16.61 7.31
C LEU A 96 0.50 15.11 7.42
N VAL A 97 1.44 14.37 7.96
CA VAL A 97 1.31 12.96 8.31
C VAL A 97 1.19 12.85 9.82
N LYS A 98 0.21 12.09 10.30
CA LYS A 98 -0.05 11.85 11.71
C LYS A 98 -0.01 10.36 12.01
N PHE A 99 0.33 10.04 13.25
CA PHE A 99 0.22 8.69 13.79
C PHE A 99 -0.49 8.75 15.14
N ASN A 100 -1.46 7.87 15.34
CA ASN A 100 -2.01 7.58 16.66
C ASN A 100 -2.09 6.06 16.87
N LYS A 101 -2.12 5.64 18.13
CA LYS A 101 -2.09 4.20 18.48
C LYS A 101 -3.37 3.45 18.09
N ILE A 102 -4.48 4.15 17.94
CA ILE A 102 -5.79 3.56 17.64
C ILE A 102 -5.97 3.43 16.13
N ASP A 103 -5.83 4.56 15.41
CA ASP A 103 -6.13 4.63 13.98
C ASP A 103 -4.90 4.41 13.08
N GLY A 104 -3.69 4.35 13.68
CA GLY A 104 -2.45 4.21 12.95
C GLY A 104 -2.02 5.47 12.20
N TRP A 105 -1.45 5.28 11.02
CA TRP A 105 -0.94 6.35 10.16
C TRP A 105 -2.03 7.00 9.32
N SER A 106 -1.96 8.30 9.15
CA SER A 106 -2.86 9.08 8.29
C SER A 106 -2.11 10.20 7.58
N CYS A 107 -2.62 10.63 6.42
CA CYS A 107 -2.05 11.70 5.62
C CYS A 107 -3.16 12.61 5.08
N CYS A 108 -2.90 13.92 5.04
CA CYS A 108 -3.85 14.89 4.48
C CYS A 108 -3.80 15.00 2.95
N CYS A 109 -2.94 14.26 2.24
CA CYS A 109 -2.89 14.34 0.79
C CYS A 109 -4.17 13.82 0.15
N LEU A 110 -4.62 14.49 -0.90
CA LEU A 110 -5.87 14.19 -1.60
C LEU A 110 -5.91 12.74 -2.10
N ARG A 111 -4.81 12.24 -2.66
CA ARG A 111 -4.71 10.86 -3.15
C ARG A 111 -5.02 9.83 -2.06
N TYR A 112 -4.45 10.00 -0.87
CA TYR A 112 -4.69 9.09 0.26
C TYR A 112 -6.14 9.16 0.75
N GLN A 113 -6.70 10.36 0.85
CA GLN A 113 -8.09 10.55 1.29
C GLN A 113 -9.10 9.97 0.29
N CYS A 114 -8.93 10.27 -1.00
CA CYS A 114 -9.78 9.73 -2.06
C CYS A 114 -9.69 8.20 -2.12
N TRP A 115 -8.49 7.66 -2.01
CA TRP A 115 -8.26 6.23 -1.99
C TRP A 115 -8.99 5.55 -0.81
N ARG A 116 -8.83 6.06 0.41
CA ARG A 116 -9.51 5.52 1.59
C ARG A 116 -11.03 5.58 1.47
N LYS A 117 -11.56 6.71 1.03
CA LYS A 117 -13.00 6.89 0.85
C LYS A 117 -13.57 5.90 -0.18
N ARG A 118 -12.91 5.76 -1.31
CA ARG A 118 -13.32 4.82 -2.35
C ARG A 118 -13.27 3.38 -1.85
N LEU A 119 -12.18 2.99 -1.22
CA LEU A 119 -12.02 1.64 -0.68
C LEU A 119 -13.11 1.31 0.36
N ALA A 120 -13.42 2.25 1.26
CA ALA A 120 -14.45 2.06 2.26
C ALA A 120 -15.85 1.90 1.66
N ASN A 121 -16.16 2.64 0.58
CA ASN A 121 -17.46 2.61 -0.07
C ASN A 121 -17.64 1.40 -0.99
N GLU A 122 -16.62 1.07 -1.80
CA GLU A 122 -16.71 0.03 -2.82
C GLU A 122 -16.34 -1.36 -2.28
N MET A 123 -15.42 -1.42 -1.32
CA MET A 123 -14.88 -2.69 -0.80
C MET A 123 -14.65 -2.64 0.71
N PRO A 124 -15.71 -2.58 1.51
CA PRO A 124 -15.60 -2.41 2.96
C PRO A 124 -14.82 -3.53 3.66
N GLN A 125 -14.88 -4.76 3.16
CA GLN A 125 -14.09 -5.88 3.71
C GLN A 125 -12.59 -5.69 3.49
N LEU A 126 -12.20 -5.27 2.28
CA LEU A 126 -10.81 -4.97 1.97
C LEU A 126 -10.33 -3.74 2.75
N TYR A 127 -11.16 -2.71 2.88
CA TYR A 127 -10.87 -1.55 3.72
C TYR A 127 -10.60 -1.95 5.17
N LYS A 128 -11.46 -2.80 5.75
CA LYS A 128 -11.30 -3.32 7.11
C LYS A 128 -10.01 -4.13 7.28
N ALA A 129 -9.64 -4.93 6.27
CA ALA A 129 -8.46 -5.77 6.30
C ALA A 129 -7.15 -5.00 6.09
N LEU A 130 -7.13 -4.05 5.16
CA LEU A 130 -5.94 -3.27 4.81
C LEU A 130 -5.82 -1.96 5.61
N GLY A 131 -6.92 -1.31 5.93
CA GLY A 131 -7.06 -0.09 6.73
C GLY A 131 -5.82 0.78 6.88
N ASN A 132 -5.18 0.63 8.04
CA ASN A 132 -3.99 1.39 8.43
C ASN A 132 -2.67 0.84 7.89
N LYS A 133 -2.70 -0.27 7.15
CA LYS A 133 -1.50 -0.97 6.67
C LYS A 133 -1.02 -0.48 5.31
N VAL A 134 -1.85 0.29 4.60
CA VAL A 134 -1.49 0.82 3.29
C VAL A 134 -1.02 2.25 3.42
N PHE A 135 0.16 2.52 2.89
CA PHE A 135 0.83 3.80 2.96
C PHE A 135 0.77 4.53 1.63
N CYS A 136 0.48 5.83 1.66
CA CYS A 136 0.94 6.69 0.56
C CYS A 136 2.45 6.96 0.75
N HIS A 137 3.10 7.46 -0.29
CA HIS A 137 4.54 7.77 -0.21
C HIS A 137 4.90 8.82 0.87
N HIS A 138 3.99 9.71 1.25
CA HIS A 138 4.22 10.65 2.35
C HIS A 138 4.24 9.93 3.71
N ILE A 139 3.29 9.01 3.95
CA ILE A 139 3.29 8.18 5.16
C ILE A 139 4.55 7.32 5.20
N ALA A 140 4.94 6.72 4.07
CA ALA A 140 6.14 5.90 3.98
C ALA A 140 7.41 6.70 4.30
N ALA A 141 7.52 7.95 3.84
CA ALA A 141 8.63 8.83 4.17
C ALA A 141 8.70 9.14 5.68
N ALA A 142 7.57 9.52 6.28
CA ALA A 142 7.49 9.78 7.72
C ALA A 142 7.82 8.51 8.54
N TYR A 143 7.29 7.36 8.15
CA TYR A 143 7.59 6.07 8.78
C TYR A 143 9.08 5.74 8.73
N SER A 144 9.72 5.86 7.56
CA SER A 144 11.14 5.60 7.38
C SER A 144 12.00 6.55 8.24
N SER A 145 11.60 7.82 8.39
CA SER A 145 12.31 8.77 9.24
C SER A 145 12.26 8.38 10.72
N THR A 146 11.16 7.77 11.19
CA THR A 146 11.07 7.27 12.57
C THR A 146 11.99 6.09 12.83
N LEU A 147 12.14 5.19 11.87
CA LEU A 147 13.05 4.04 11.99
C LEU A 147 14.50 4.50 12.06
N SER A 148 14.89 5.46 11.25
CA SER A 148 16.26 6.02 11.25
C SER A 148 16.56 6.74 12.57
N ALA A 149 15.60 7.45 13.15
CA ALA A 149 15.76 8.13 14.44
C ALA A 149 15.85 7.18 15.64
N SER A 150 15.28 5.98 15.55
CA SER A 150 15.29 4.97 16.62
C SER A 150 16.52 4.05 16.59
N GLY A 151 17.48 4.27 15.69
CA GLY A 151 18.72 3.49 15.63
C GLY A 151 18.52 2.01 15.23
N ALA A 152 17.37 1.63 14.76
CA ALA A 152 17.10 0.28 14.26
C ALA A 152 17.80 0.08 12.92
N THR A 153 18.99 -0.49 12.97
CA THR A 153 19.72 -0.96 11.78
C THR A 153 18.83 -1.95 11.03
N ARG A 154 18.62 -1.69 9.75
CA ARG A 154 18.00 -2.67 8.87
C ARG A 154 18.90 -3.92 8.86
N VAL A 155 18.40 -5.04 9.34
CA VAL A 155 18.94 -6.37 9.08
C VAL A 155 18.18 -6.92 7.88
#